data_9517ab5dffc443bb2fdf4c31e631e865
#
_entry.id   9517ab5dffc443bb2fdf4c31e631e865
#
_cell.length_a   1.000
_cell.length_b   1.000
_cell.length_c   1.000
_cell.angle_alpha   90.00
_cell.angle_beta   90.00
_cell.angle_gamma   90.00
#
_symmetry.space_group_name_H-M   'P 1'
#
loop_
_entity.id
_entity.type
_entity.pdbx_description
1 polymer ?
#
loop_
_entity_poly.entity_id
_entity_poly.type
_entity_poly.pdbx_seq_one_letter_code
_entity_poly.pdbx_strand_id
1 'polypeptide(L)'
;METIKNKYKSNSGCNTMHPNLLWCKILRAVEIWPDEHEGQFMKKGEYSDMLGKKPYKYQAELDNLKFVEYIEYIPKKKDKDYGYKLTELGKQVLQQLKDEFGEENLLIF
;
A
#
# COMPACT_ATOMS: atom_id res chain seq x y z
N MET A 1 -8.31 10.36 -20.11
CA MET A 1 -7.40 10.43 -18.94
C MET A 1 -6.19 9.55 -19.21
N GLU A 2 -5.02 10.09 -19.05
CA GLU A 2 -3.81 9.30 -19.27
C GLU A 2 -3.62 8.27 -18.19
N THR A 3 -3.27 7.06 -18.60
CA THR A 3 -2.97 5.98 -17.67
C THR A 3 -1.58 6.21 -17.07
N ILE A 4 -1.49 6.16 -15.75
CA ILE A 4 -0.22 6.31 -15.06
C ILE A 4 0.61 5.05 -15.29
N LYS A 5 1.84 5.24 -15.76
CA LYS A 5 2.74 4.12 -15.95
C LYS A 5 3.17 3.57 -14.59
N ASN A 6 2.93 2.28 -14.37
CA ASN A 6 3.34 1.64 -13.13
C ASN A 6 4.85 1.48 -13.08
N LYS A 7 5.48 2.11 -12.09
CA LYS A 7 6.93 2.07 -11.87
C LYS A 7 7.36 0.92 -10.95
N TYR A 8 6.40 0.32 -10.27
CA TYR A 8 6.72 -0.72 -9.32
C TYR A 8 7.02 -2.04 -10.03
N LYS A 9 8.10 -2.68 -9.58
CA LYS A 9 8.44 -4.04 -10.03
C LYS A 9 8.49 -4.93 -8.80
N SER A 10 7.72 -6.01 -8.81
CA SER A 10 7.74 -6.98 -7.74
C SER A 10 9.08 -7.71 -7.70
N ASN A 11 9.30 -8.53 -6.67
CA ASN A 11 10.53 -9.32 -6.56
C ASN A 11 10.72 -10.28 -7.73
N SER A 12 9.65 -10.60 -8.47
CA SER A 12 9.73 -11.40 -9.69
C SER A 12 10.02 -10.57 -10.95
N GLY A 13 10.21 -9.26 -10.80
CA GLY A 13 10.48 -8.37 -11.92
C GLY A 13 9.25 -7.93 -12.70
N CYS A 14 8.07 -8.35 -12.29
CA CYS A 14 6.82 -8.01 -12.95
C CYS A 14 6.27 -6.69 -12.46
N ASN A 15 5.81 -5.83 -13.36
CA ASN A 15 5.18 -4.57 -13.01
C ASN A 15 3.68 -4.55 -13.29
N THR A 16 3.09 -5.73 -13.45
CA THR A 16 1.65 -5.87 -13.67
C THR A 16 0.86 -5.46 -12.43
N MET A 17 -0.24 -4.74 -12.63
CA MET A 17 -1.18 -4.40 -11.58
C MET A 17 -2.28 -5.45 -11.50
N HIS A 18 -2.54 -5.97 -10.31
CA HIS A 18 -3.63 -6.92 -10.09
C HIS A 18 -4.01 -6.92 -8.60
N PRO A 19 -5.31 -6.96 -8.26
CA PRO A 19 -5.76 -6.92 -6.86
C PRO A 19 -5.18 -8.00 -5.96
N ASN A 20 -4.81 -9.15 -6.51
CA ASN A 20 -4.26 -10.26 -5.73
C ASN A 20 -2.77 -10.14 -5.45
N LEU A 21 -2.09 -9.20 -6.08
CA LEU A 21 -0.66 -9.00 -5.85
C LEU A 21 -0.43 -8.36 -4.49
N LEU A 22 0.60 -8.80 -3.80
CA LEU A 22 0.89 -8.34 -2.44
C LEU A 22 1.04 -6.81 -2.36
N TRP A 23 1.77 -6.21 -3.28
CA TRP A 23 1.98 -4.77 -3.23
C TRP A 23 0.68 -3.97 -3.43
N CYS A 24 -0.22 -4.48 -4.25
CA CYS A 24 -1.53 -3.85 -4.44
C CYS A 24 -2.38 -3.97 -3.19
N LYS A 25 -2.32 -5.13 -2.52
CA LYS A 25 -3.01 -5.33 -1.25
C LYS A 25 -2.48 -4.40 -0.17
N ILE A 26 -1.16 -4.18 -0.15
CA ILE A 26 -0.54 -3.26 0.80
C ILE A 26 -1.03 -1.83 0.55
N LEU A 27 -1.09 -1.38 -0.70
CA LEU A 27 -1.62 -0.06 -1.02
C LEU A 27 -3.05 0.11 -0.51
N ARG A 28 -3.89 -0.89 -0.74
CA ARG A 28 -5.27 -0.85 -0.27
C ARG A 28 -5.34 -0.83 1.25
N ALA A 29 -4.51 -1.62 1.91
CA ALA A 29 -4.47 -1.64 3.37
C ALA A 29 -4.06 -0.29 3.95
N VAL A 30 -3.05 0.34 3.36
CA VAL A 30 -2.62 1.68 3.80
C VAL A 30 -3.74 2.70 3.63
N GLU A 31 -4.51 2.57 2.55
CA GLU A 31 -5.62 3.49 2.28
C GLU A 31 -6.73 3.38 3.33
N ILE A 32 -7.15 2.15 3.64
CA ILE A 32 -8.33 1.95 4.50
C ILE A 32 -8.03 1.93 5.99
N TRP A 33 -6.76 1.75 6.37
CA TRP A 33 -6.40 1.63 7.79
C TRP A 33 -6.90 2.81 8.63
N PRO A 34 -6.70 4.08 8.19
CA PRO A 34 -7.20 5.21 8.98
C PRO A 34 -8.71 5.20 9.17
N ASP A 35 -9.47 4.73 8.18
CA ASP A 35 -10.93 4.69 8.27
C ASP A 35 -11.40 3.71 9.34
N GLU A 36 -10.63 2.65 9.60
CA GLU A 36 -10.97 1.63 10.57
C GLU A 36 -10.31 1.85 11.94
N HIS A 37 -9.34 2.76 12.03
CA HIS A 37 -8.53 2.97 13.21
C HIS A 37 -8.42 4.43 13.61
N GLU A 38 -9.53 5.17 13.51
CA GLU A 38 -9.66 6.55 14.01
C GLU A 38 -8.63 7.52 13.41
N GLY A 39 -8.35 7.36 12.12
CA GLY A 39 -7.43 8.26 11.42
C GLY A 39 -5.95 7.96 11.63
N GLN A 40 -5.63 6.88 12.32
CA GLN A 40 -4.23 6.51 12.55
C GLN A 40 -3.60 5.91 11.32
N PHE A 41 -2.31 6.17 11.12
CA PHE A 41 -1.56 5.55 10.04
C PHE A 41 -1.22 4.10 10.37
N MET A 42 -1.12 3.26 9.34
CA MET A 42 -0.75 1.88 9.52
C MET A 42 0.73 1.77 9.90
N LYS A 43 1.02 1.01 10.96
CA LYS A 43 2.35 0.88 11.50
C LYS A 43 3.01 -0.40 11.05
N LYS A 44 4.34 -0.40 11.08
CA LYS A 44 5.13 -1.59 10.78
C LYS A 44 4.70 -2.73 11.70
N GLY A 45 4.46 -3.89 11.14
CA GLY A 45 4.02 -5.06 11.90
C GLY A 45 2.52 -5.29 11.87
N GLU A 46 1.71 -4.25 11.71
CA GLU A 46 0.27 -4.41 11.66
C GLU A 46 -0.19 -5.17 10.41
N TYR A 47 0.64 -5.15 9.36
CA TYR A 47 0.40 -5.95 8.17
C TYR A 47 0.36 -7.44 8.46
N SER A 48 1.21 -7.90 9.38
CA SER A 48 1.26 -9.33 9.73
C SER A 48 -0.08 -9.83 10.18
N ASP A 49 -0.74 -9.04 11.02
CA ASP A 49 -2.04 -9.38 11.56
C ASP A 49 -3.12 -9.33 10.49
N MET A 50 -3.05 -8.31 9.64
CA MET A 50 -4.07 -8.10 8.61
C MET A 50 -3.95 -9.11 7.45
N LEU A 51 -2.74 -9.41 7.00
CA LEU A 51 -2.52 -10.26 5.82
C LEU A 51 -2.11 -11.69 6.15
N GLY A 52 -1.91 -12.00 7.44
CA GLY A 52 -1.59 -13.35 7.87
C GLY A 52 -0.27 -13.90 7.37
N LYS A 53 0.67 -13.03 7.01
CA LYS A 53 1.96 -13.45 6.47
C LYS A 53 3.10 -13.03 7.38
N LYS A 54 4.28 -13.65 7.19
CA LYS A 54 5.44 -13.35 8.02
C LYS A 54 6.00 -11.95 7.71
N PRO A 55 6.45 -11.21 8.73
CA PRO A 55 6.87 -9.82 8.56
C PRO A 55 7.94 -9.57 7.50
N TYR A 56 8.90 -10.48 7.34
CA TYR A 56 9.98 -10.26 6.38
C TYR A 56 9.50 -10.18 4.93
N LYS A 57 8.36 -10.80 4.61
CA LYS A 57 7.83 -10.77 3.25
C LYS A 57 7.26 -9.42 2.89
N TYR A 58 6.77 -8.68 3.86
CA TYR A 58 6.24 -7.35 3.59
C TYR A 58 7.29 -6.28 3.62
N GLN A 59 8.33 -6.46 4.44
CA GLN A 59 9.33 -5.41 4.59
C GLN A 59 9.97 -5.07 3.25
N ALA A 60 10.27 -6.10 2.45
CA ALA A 60 10.81 -5.89 1.11
C ALA A 60 9.81 -5.12 0.22
N GLU A 61 8.53 -5.49 0.27
CA GLU A 61 7.52 -4.79 -0.53
C GLU A 61 7.30 -3.37 -0.04
N LEU A 62 7.29 -3.16 1.29
CA LEU A 62 7.17 -1.81 1.85
C LEU A 62 8.33 -0.92 1.42
N ASP A 63 9.54 -1.45 1.48
CA ASP A 63 10.72 -0.70 1.09
C ASP A 63 10.69 -0.35 -0.40
N ASN A 64 10.25 -1.28 -1.24
CA ASN A 64 10.12 -1.05 -2.67
C ASN A 64 9.03 0.00 -2.96
N LEU A 65 7.90 -0.07 -2.26
CA LEU A 65 6.83 0.91 -2.43
C LEU A 65 7.27 2.32 -2.01
N LYS A 66 8.09 2.41 -0.97
CA LYS A 66 8.68 3.69 -0.57
C LYS A 66 9.65 4.18 -1.62
N PHE A 67 10.46 3.30 -2.19
CA PHE A 67 11.45 3.65 -3.20
C PHE A 67 10.80 4.23 -4.45
N VAL A 68 9.67 3.66 -4.88
CA VAL A 68 8.94 4.19 -6.05
C VAL A 68 7.97 5.31 -5.67
N GLU A 69 7.96 5.71 -4.40
CA GLU A 69 7.18 6.83 -3.89
C GLU A 69 5.66 6.65 -3.97
N TYR A 70 5.20 5.40 -3.88
CA TYR A 70 3.76 5.14 -3.78
C TYR A 70 3.26 5.27 -2.35
N ILE A 71 4.15 5.02 -1.38
CA ILE A 71 3.88 5.25 0.04
C ILE A 71 5.02 6.05 0.65
N GLU A 72 4.74 6.69 1.78
CA GLU A 72 5.77 7.36 2.55
C GLU A 72 5.64 6.97 4.01
N TYR A 73 6.74 7.05 4.75
CA TYR A 73 6.75 6.77 6.18
C TYR A 73 6.83 8.08 6.94
N ILE A 74 5.86 8.29 7.84
CA ILE A 74 5.83 9.46 8.72
C ILE A 74 6.52 9.06 10.01
N PRO A 75 7.67 9.66 10.34
CA PRO A 75 8.40 9.27 11.54
C PRO A 75 7.68 9.70 12.81
N LYS A 76 7.90 8.96 13.88
CA LYS A 76 7.30 9.27 15.17
C LYS A 76 7.80 10.62 15.68
N LYS A 77 6.86 11.52 15.98
CA LYS A 77 7.14 12.82 16.58
C LYS A 77 6.24 12.97 17.79
N LYS A 78 6.67 13.81 18.73
CA LYS A 78 5.91 14.10 19.93
C LYS A 78 4.50 14.57 19.57
N ASP A 79 3.49 13.94 20.15
CA ASP A 79 2.07 14.26 19.98
C ASP A 79 1.52 14.13 18.57
N LYS A 80 2.27 13.46 17.65
CA LYS A 80 1.80 13.21 16.29
C LYS A 80 1.84 11.74 15.98
N ASP A 81 0.91 11.30 15.14
CA ASP A 81 0.87 9.93 14.68
C ASP A 81 2.05 9.64 13.74
N TYR A 82 2.35 8.37 13.60
CA TYR A 82 3.43 7.89 12.73
C TYR A 82 2.95 6.65 11.97
N GLY A 83 3.64 6.31 10.91
CA GLY A 83 3.33 5.12 10.13
C GLY A 83 3.36 5.38 8.64
N TYR A 84 2.78 4.46 7.88
CA TYR A 84 2.76 4.53 6.42
C TYR A 84 1.51 5.22 5.93
N LYS A 85 1.66 6.06 4.92
CA LYS A 85 0.52 6.66 4.24
C LYS A 85 0.76 6.68 2.74
N LEU A 86 -0.31 6.78 1.95
CA LEU A 86 -0.20 6.91 0.50
C LEU A 86 0.30 8.30 0.13
N THR A 87 1.19 8.35 -0.87
CA THR A 87 1.53 9.61 -1.53
C THR A 87 0.44 9.94 -2.55
N GLU A 88 0.50 11.14 -3.14
CA GLU A 88 -0.41 11.46 -4.23
C GLU A 88 -0.27 10.48 -5.39
N LEU A 89 0.96 10.11 -5.71
CA LEU A 89 1.20 9.11 -6.76
C LEU A 89 0.60 7.76 -6.38
N GLY A 90 0.77 7.34 -5.12
CA GLY A 90 0.17 6.09 -4.64
C GLY A 90 -1.34 6.08 -4.72
N LYS A 91 -1.97 7.21 -4.40
CA LYS A 91 -3.43 7.36 -4.53
C LYS A 91 -3.89 7.22 -5.98
N GLN A 92 -3.13 7.81 -6.91
CA GLN A 92 -3.45 7.74 -8.34
C GLN A 92 -3.31 6.30 -8.86
N VAL A 93 -2.28 5.60 -8.46
CA VAL A 93 -2.07 4.20 -8.83
C VAL A 93 -3.19 3.32 -8.28
N LEU A 94 -3.57 3.53 -7.03
CA LEU A 94 -4.66 2.77 -6.42
C LEU A 94 -6.00 3.06 -7.09
N GLN A 95 -6.25 4.33 -7.45
CA GLN A 95 -7.46 4.70 -8.16
C GLN A 95 -7.54 4.02 -9.53
N GLN A 96 -6.41 3.96 -10.25
CA GLN A 96 -6.34 3.25 -11.52
C GLN A 96 -6.68 1.77 -11.34
N LEU A 97 -6.18 1.17 -10.27
CA LEU A 97 -6.48 -0.22 -9.93
C LEU A 97 -7.98 -0.42 -9.68
N LYS A 98 -8.60 0.51 -8.96
CA LYS A 98 -10.05 0.48 -8.69
C LYS A 98 -10.85 0.63 -9.98
N ASP A 99 -10.42 1.52 -10.87
CA ASP A 99 -11.11 1.76 -12.14
C ASP A 99 -11.02 0.55 -13.06
N GLU A 100 -9.90 -0.16 -13.02
CA GLU A 100 -9.68 -1.32 -13.89
C GLU A 100 -10.37 -2.59 -13.38
N PHE A 101 -10.32 -2.83 -12.08
CA PHE A 101 -10.79 -4.10 -11.49
C PHE A 101 -12.04 -3.97 -10.63
N GLY A 102 -12.42 -2.75 -10.26
CA GLY A 102 -13.52 -2.51 -9.33
C GLY A 102 -13.08 -2.52 -7.88
N GLU A 103 -13.58 -1.55 -7.11
CA GLU A 103 -13.19 -1.41 -5.70
C GLU A 103 -13.55 -2.66 -4.88
N GLU A 104 -14.67 -3.29 -5.20
CA GLU A 104 -15.14 -4.49 -4.51
C GLU A 104 -14.22 -5.68 -4.66
N ASN A 105 -13.34 -5.65 -5.67
CA ASN A 105 -12.37 -6.72 -5.90
C ASN A 105 -11.04 -6.48 -5.20
N LEU A 106 -10.88 -5.34 -4.55
CA LEU A 106 -9.67 -5.00 -3.81
C LEU A 106 -9.77 -5.49 -2.37
N LEU A 107 -9.85 -6.81 -2.22
CA LEU A 107 -9.97 -7.43 -0.92
C LEU A 107 -8.58 -7.60 -0.30
N ILE A 108 -8.47 -7.27 0.99
CA ILE A 108 -7.22 -7.40 1.72
C ILE A 108 -7.01 -8.84 2.18
N PHE A 109 -8.08 -9.55 2.41
CA PHE A 109 -8.08 -10.91 2.92
C PHE A 109 -8.48 -11.93 1.87
#